data_1927645a78552f2428017d7e71f2561e
#
_entry.id   1927645a78552f2428017d7e71f2561e
#
_cell.length_a   1.000
_cell.length_b   1.000
_cell.length_c   1.000
_cell.angle_alpha   90.00
_cell.angle_beta   90.00
_cell.angle_gamma   90.00
#
_symmetry.space_group_name_H-M   'P 1'
#
loop_
_entity.id
_entity.type
_entity.pdbx_description
1 polymer ?
#
loop_
_entity_poly.entity_id
_entity_poly.type
_entity_poly.pdbx_seq_one_letter_code
_entity_poly.pdbx_strand_id
1 'polypeptide(L)'
;NTLYTAEAHEEGAEIRIVSPLDGKETDFYITLQGIDSKSYRTAVRAYHRKLIAEEEGGEVDLLVAITKGWRGLKNNGKDVVFASEAAHDLYVNAPSVTSQIDQFVSDRTNFIKG
;
A
#
# COMPACT_ATOMS: atom_id res chain seq x y z
N ASN A 1 -19.98 -12.97 8.62
CA ASN A 1 -20.77 -11.77 8.84
C ASN A 1 -20.14 -10.58 8.11
N THR A 2 -20.95 -9.83 7.38
CA THR A 2 -20.47 -8.70 6.55
C THR A 2 -19.91 -7.54 7.38
N LEU A 3 -20.14 -7.50 8.68
CA LEU A 3 -19.60 -6.47 9.57
C LEU A 3 -18.21 -6.82 10.12
N TYR A 4 -17.79 -8.08 9.99
CA TYR A 4 -16.51 -8.54 10.51
C TYR A 4 -15.48 -8.51 9.37
N THR A 5 -14.86 -7.36 9.18
CA THR A 5 -13.98 -7.09 8.04
C THR A 5 -12.48 -7.20 8.35
N ALA A 6 -12.12 -7.27 9.63
CA ALA A 6 -10.71 -7.17 10.04
C ALA A 6 -9.83 -8.27 9.45
N GLU A 7 -10.32 -9.51 9.40
CA GLU A 7 -9.55 -10.64 8.88
C GLU A 7 -9.27 -10.49 7.38
N ALA A 8 -10.29 -10.10 6.59
CA ALA A 8 -10.11 -9.87 5.17
C ALA A 8 -9.13 -8.72 4.90
N HIS A 9 -9.21 -7.66 5.70
CA HIS A 9 -8.29 -6.54 5.59
C HIS A 9 -6.86 -6.93 5.98
N GLU A 10 -6.69 -7.81 6.98
CA GLU A 10 -5.37 -8.31 7.39
C GLU A 10 -4.76 -9.22 6.31
N GLU A 11 -5.55 -10.09 5.69
CA GLU A 11 -5.10 -10.90 4.56
C GLU A 11 -4.68 -10.04 3.37
N GLY A 12 -5.40 -8.94 3.14
CA GLY A 12 -5.08 -7.97 2.12
C GLY A 12 -5.75 -8.24 0.78
N ALA A 13 -5.51 -7.31 -0.13
CA ALA A 13 -6.01 -7.38 -1.49
C ALA A 13 -4.96 -6.82 -2.45
N GLU A 14 -5.00 -7.28 -3.69
CA GLU A 14 -4.03 -6.89 -4.70
C GLU A 14 -4.59 -5.78 -5.56
N ILE A 15 -3.82 -4.70 -5.73
CA ILE A 15 -4.13 -3.63 -6.67
C ILE A 15 -3.23 -3.76 -7.90
N ARG A 16 -3.79 -3.53 -9.07
CA ARG A 16 -3.02 -3.39 -10.31
C ARG A 16 -2.74 -1.92 -10.54
N ILE A 17 -1.48 -1.57 -10.68
CA ILE A 17 -1.06 -0.18 -10.83
C ILE A 17 -1.26 0.30 -12.27
N VAL A 18 -1.73 1.53 -12.40
CA VAL A 18 -1.95 2.18 -13.69
C VAL A 18 -0.81 3.17 -13.94
N SER A 19 -0.33 3.21 -15.18
CA SER A 19 0.75 4.13 -15.58
C SER A 19 0.27 5.59 -15.55
N PRO A 20 1.04 6.51 -14.95
CA PRO A 20 0.68 7.93 -14.99
C PRO A 20 0.91 8.58 -16.37
N LEU A 21 1.62 7.88 -17.26
CA LEU A 21 1.97 8.45 -18.57
C LEU A 21 0.85 8.32 -19.59
N ASP A 22 0.12 7.20 -19.58
CA ASP A 22 -0.90 6.93 -20.58
C ASP A 22 -2.23 6.43 -20.00
N GLY A 23 -2.31 6.26 -18.67
CA GLY A 23 -3.51 5.77 -18.01
C GLY A 23 -3.78 4.28 -18.21
N LYS A 24 -2.87 3.55 -18.84
CA LYS A 24 -3.05 2.12 -19.07
C LYS A 24 -2.59 1.29 -17.90
N GLU A 25 -3.22 0.13 -17.74
CA GLU A 25 -2.82 -0.84 -16.72
C GLU A 25 -1.40 -1.35 -17.01
N THR A 26 -0.63 -1.50 -15.95
CA THR A 26 0.72 -2.10 -16.00
C THR A 26 0.64 -3.56 -15.54
N ASP A 27 1.78 -4.26 -15.57
CA ASP A 27 1.89 -5.60 -14.99
C ASP A 27 2.37 -5.57 -13.54
N PHE A 28 2.35 -4.40 -12.91
CA PHE A 28 2.77 -4.23 -11.53
C PHE A 28 1.57 -4.33 -10.58
N TYR A 29 1.65 -5.26 -9.64
CA TYR A 29 0.61 -5.54 -8.66
C TYR A 29 1.19 -5.44 -7.27
N ILE A 30 0.46 -4.78 -6.37
CA ILE A 30 0.86 -4.63 -4.96
C ILE A 30 -0.22 -5.23 -4.08
N THR A 31 0.18 -6.05 -3.10
CA THR A 31 -0.74 -6.60 -2.10
C THR A 31 -0.70 -5.72 -0.86
N LEU A 32 -1.85 -5.19 -0.49
CA LEU A 32 -2.01 -4.21 0.58
C LEU A 32 -2.99 -4.70 1.63
N GLN A 33 -2.74 -4.33 2.89
CA GLN A 33 -3.68 -4.54 3.98
C GLN A 33 -4.64 -3.35 4.09
N GLY A 34 -5.87 -3.62 4.48
CA GLY A 34 -6.91 -2.60 4.52
C GLY A 34 -6.99 -1.85 5.84
N ILE A 35 -7.79 -0.79 5.86
CA ILE A 35 -7.94 0.12 6.99
C ILE A 35 -8.52 -0.54 8.25
N ASP A 36 -9.22 -1.67 8.10
CA ASP A 36 -9.79 -2.39 9.25
C ASP A 36 -8.81 -3.44 9.80
N SER A 37 -7.61 -3.58 9.20
CA SER A 37 -6.63 -4.55 9.67
C SER A 37 -5.94 -4.09 10.95
N LYS A 38 -5.46 -5.07 11.73
CA LYS A 38 -4.63 -4.80 12.89
C LYS A 38 -3.32 -4.12 12.48
N SER A 39 -2.74 -4.54 11.36
CA SER A 39 -1.50 -3.96 10.83
C SER A 39 -1.68 -2.49 10.49
N TYR A 40 -2.80 -2.11 9.89
CA TYR A 40 -3.09 -0.72 9.57
C TYR A 40 -3.22 0.12 10.86
N ARG A 41 -3.94 -0.39 11.86
CA ARG A 41 -4.11 0.33 13.13
C ARG A 41 -2.78 0.56 13.84
N THR A 42 -1.89 -0.42 13.81
CA THR A 42 -0.55 -0.29 14.38
C THR A 42 0.25 0.76 13.62
N ALA A 43 0.18 0.75 12.29
CA ALA A 43 0.86 1.72 11.43
C ALA A 43 0.35 3.14 11.67
N VAL A 44 -0.96 3.32 11.86
CA VAL A 44 -1.56 4.64 12.15
C VAL A 44 -1.05 5.20 13.47
N ARG A 45 -0.89 4.35 14.50
CA ARG A 45 -0.33 4.81 15.77
C ARG A 45 1.10 5.32 15.60
N ALA A 46 1.92 4.63 14.82
CA ALA A 46 3.28 5.08 14.53
C ALA A 46 3.27 6.40 13.73
N TYR A 47 2.33 6.54 12.80
CA TYR A 47 2.14 7.78 12.04
C TYR A 47 1.82 8.95 12.97
N HIS A 48 0.88 8.77 13.90
CA HIS A 48 0.51 9.81 14.86
C HIS A 48 1.68 10.20 15.77
N ARG A 49 2.51 9.24 16.18
CA ARG A 49 3.70 9.53 16.98
C ARG A 49 4.68 10.43 16.21
N LYS A 50 4.88 10.17 14.92
CA LYS A 50 5.73 11.02 14.07
C LYS A 50 5.16 12.43 13.91
N LEU A 51 3.84 12.55 13.73
CA LEU A 51 3.18 13.86 13.65
C LEU A 51 3.40 14.67 14.93
N ILE A 52 3.21 14.07 16.09
CA ILE A 52 3.39 14.75 17.38
C ILE A 52 4.85 15.17 17.56
N ALA A 53 5.79 14.34 17.13
CA ALA A 53 7.22 14.63 17.21
C ALA A 53 7.71 15.58 16.11
N GLU A 54 6.82 16.03 15.22
CA GLU A 54 7.14 16.87 14.07
C GLU A 54 8.19 16.24 13.13
N GLU A 55 8.19 14.92 13.04
CA GLU A 55 9.05 14.17 12.13
C GLU A 55 8.38 13.98 10.77
N GLU A 56 9.19 14.00 9.71
CA GLU A 56 8.72 13.77 8.34
C GLU A 56 8.69 12.28 7.99
N GLY A 57 8.01 11.95 6.89
CA GLY A 57 8.03 10.60 6.32
C GLY A 57 7.02 9.62 6.90
N GLY A 58 6.13 10.08 7.80
CA GLY A 58 5.14 9.21 8.44
C GLY A 58 4.18 8.57 7.45
N GLU A 59 3.77 9.29 6.41
CA GLU A 59 2.85 8.77 5.38
C GLU A 59 3.49 7.64 4.59
N VAL A 60 4.75 7.79 4.19
CA VAL A 60 5.48 6.75 3.47
C VAL A 60 5.64 5.52 4.35
N ASP A 61 6.03 5.72 5.61
CA ASP A 61 6.20 4.63 6.58
C ASP A 61 4.89 3.85 6.77
N LEU A 62 3.75 4.56 6.84
CA LEU A 62 2.45 3.92 6.94
C LEU A 62 2.18 3.00 5.74
N LEU A 63 2.40 3.51 4.53
CA LEU A 63 2.16 2.74 3.31
C LEU A 63 3.10 1.54 3.20
N VAL A 64 4.36 1.69 3.58
CA VAL A 64 5.31 0.57 3.62
C VAL A 64 4.83 -0.50 4.59
N ALA A 65 4.37 -0.09 5.78
CA ALA A 65 3.95 -1.01 6.84
C ALA A 65 2.76 -1.88 6.44
N ILE A 66 1.85 -1.38 5.60
CA ILE A 66 0.67 -2.13 5.15
C ILE A 66 0.88 -2.87 3.83
N THR A 67 2.06 -2.75 3.23
CA THR A 67 2.38 -3.49 1.99
C THR A 67 2.90 -4.87 2.35
N LYS A 68 2.21 -5.91 1.89
CA LYS A 68 2.62 -7.31 2.12
C LYS A 68 3.63 -7.80 1.11
N GLY A 69 3.56 -7.27 -0.11
CA GLY A 69 4.44 -7.68 -1.18
C GLY A 69 3.98 -7.11 -2.51
N TRP A 70 4.72 -7.41 -3.56
CA TRP A 70 4.35 -7.03 -4.92
C TRP A 70 4.94 -7.99 -5.94
N ARG A 71 4.46 -7.84 -7.19
CA ARG A 71 4.99 -8.59 -8.34
C ARG A 71 4.94 -7.69 -9.58
N GLY A 72 5.86 -7.92 -10.49
CA GLY A 72 5.84 -7.26 -11.79
C GLY A 72 6.46 -5.88 -11.85
N LEU A 73 7.16 -5.44 -10.78
CA LEU A 73 7.90 -4.18 -10.84
C LEU A 73 9.26 -4.42 -11.49
N LYS A 74 9.54 -3.65 -12.54
CA LYS A 74 10.84 -3.72 -13.23
C LYS A 74 11.51 -2.35 -13.26
N ASN A 75 12.83 -2.37 -13.14
CA ASN A 75 13.67 -1.20 -13.31
C ASN A 75 14.83 -1.59 -14.21
N ASN A 76 14.99 -0.90 -15.34
CA ASN A 76 16.01 -1.18 -16.35
C ASN A 76 15.97 -2.64 -16.81
N GLY A 77 14.76 -3.18 -17.01
CA GLY A 77 14.55 -4.55 -17.48
C GLY A 77 14.74 -5.65 -16.44
N LYS A 78 15.07 -5.29 -15.20
CA LYS A 78 15.26 -6.26 -14.11
C LYS A 78 14.12 -6.20 -13.11
N ASP A 79 13.73 -7.36 -12.59
CA ASP A 79 12.72 -7.43 -11.55
C ASP A 79 13.24 -6.80 -10.27
N VAL A 80 12.38 -5.95 -9.66
CA VAL A 80 12.64 -5.38 -8.34
C VAL A 80 11.87 -6.22 -7.33
N VAL A 81 12.60 -6.98 -6.53
CA VAL A 81 12.03 -7.85 -5.49
C VAL A 81 11.53 -6.98 -4.33
N PHE A 82 10.35 -7.31 -3.81
CA PHE A 82 9.79 -6.58 -2.68
C PHE A 82 10.71 -6.67 -1.46
N ALA A 83 10.96 -5.51 -0.85
CA ALA A 83 11.58 -5.35 0.46
C ALA A 83 11.16 -4.00 1.00
N SER A 84 11.23 -3.81 2.32
CA SER A 84 10.81 -2.54 2.94
C SER A 84 11.58 -1.35 2.37
N GLU A 85 12.87 -1.50 2.12
CA GLU A 85 13.70 -0.45 1.53
C GLU A 85 13.26 -0.11 0.10
N ALA A 86 12.96 -1.14 -0.70
CA ALA A 86 12.49 -0.95 -2.08
C ALA A 86 11.11 -0.27 -2.09
N ALA A 87 10.23 -0.63 -1.16
CA ALA A 87 8.92 -0.01 -1.03
C ALA A 87 9.06 1.46 -0.62
N HIS A 88 9.90 1.75 0.34
CA HIS A 88 10.17 3.12 0.78
C HIS A 88 10.66 3.98 -0.40
N ASP A 89 11.64 3.48 -1.13
CA ASP A 89 12.19 4.17 -2.30
C ASP A 89 11.12 4.44 -3.36
N LEU A 90 10.33 3.41 -3.68
CA LEU A 90 9.24 3.56 -4.65
C LEU A 90 8.22 4.62 -4.20
N TYR A 91 7.79 4.56 -2.96
CA TYR A 91 6.73 5.44 -2.45
C TYR A 91 7.18 6.88 -2.30
N VAL A 92 8.45 7.10 -2.01
CA VAL A 92 9.02 8.47 -2.01
C VAL A 92 9.07 9.04 -3.42
N ASN A 93 9.42 8.22 -4.42
CA ASN A 93 9.72 8.70 -5.77
C ASN A 93 8.57 8.56 -6.76
N ALA A 94 7.49 7.86 -6.42
CA ALA A 94 6.37 7.62 -7.32
C ALA A 94 5.03 8.02 -6.71
N PRO A 95 4.71 9.34 -6.64
CA PRO A 95 3.46 9.82 -6.05
C PRO A 95 2.20 9.26 -6.72
N SER A 96 2.26 8.93 -8.02
CA SER A 96 1.09 8.34 -8.69
C SER A 96 0.76 6.95 -8.14
N VAL A 97 1.77 6.20 -7.69
CA VAL A 97 1.57 4.90 -7.06
C VAL A 97 0.94 5.07 -5.68
N THR A 98 1.46 5.98 -4.86
CA THR A 98 0.91 6.20 -3.52
C THR A 98 -0.52 6.73 -3.55
N SER A 99 -0.86 7.58 -4.53
CA SER A 99 -2.25 8.05 -4.70
C SER A 99 -3.20 6.90 -5.01
N GLN A 100 -2.78 5.97 -5.86
CA GLN A 100 -3.59 4.79 -6.19
C GLN A 100 -3.76 3.89 -4.97
N ILE A 101 -2.71 3.73 -4.18
CA ILE A 101 -2.77 2.95 -2.93
C ILE A 101 -3.77 3.58 -1.96
N ASP A 102 -3.69 4.90 -1.74
CA ASP A 102 -4.57 5.61 -0.81
C ASP A 102 -6.04 5.42 -1.18
N GLN A 103 -6.38 5.56 -2.45
CA GLN A 103 -7.75 5.36 -2.91
C GLN A 103 -8.20 3.90 -2.72
N PHE A 104 -7.31 2.96 -3.02
CA PHE A 104 -7.63 1.54 -2.94
C PHE A 104 -7.90 1.10 -1.50
N VAL A 105 -7.02 1.46 -0.57
CA VAL A 105 -7.16 1.03 0.84
C VAL A 105 -8.32 1.72 1.55
N SER A 106 -8.73 2.89 1.08
CA SER A 106 -9.88 3.62 1.65
C SER A 106 -11.22 3.01 1.27
N ASP A 107 -11.27 2.15 0.26
CA ASP A 107 -12.49 1.50 -0.19
C ASP A 107 -12.54 0.07 0.37
N ARG A 108 -13.38 -0.11 1.40
CA ARG A 108 -13.54 -1.41 2.05
C ARG A 108 -14.01 -2.51 1.12
N THR A 109 -14.71 -2.15 0.03
CA THR A 109 -15.21 -3.15 -0.91
C THR A 109 -14.09 -3.89 -1.64
N ASN A 110 -12.90 -3.30 -1.72
CA ASN A 110 -11.74 -3.96 -2.32
C ASN A 110 -11.25 -5.17 -1.53
N PHE A 111 -11.67 -5.29 -0.26
CA PHE A 111 -11.21 -6.34 0.65
C PHE A 111 -12.31 -7.37 0.96
N ILE A 112 -13.49 -7.19 0.40
CA ILE A 112 -14.59 -8.15 0.57
C ILE A 112 -14.38 -9.30 -0.41
N LYS A 113 -14.28 -10.50 0.13
CA LYS A 113 -14.21 -11.71 -0.68
C LYS A 113 -15.63 -12.21 -0.93
N GLY A 114 -16.02 -12.12 -2.16
CA GLY A 114 -17.33 -12.47 -2.71
C GLY A 114 -18.13 -13.51 -2.53
#